data_a61ad7d47674d78cc12dda7b40f36a37
#
_entry.id   a61ad7d47674d78cc12dda7b40f36a37
#
_cell.length_a   1.000
_cell.length_b   1.000
_cell.length_c   1.000
_cell.angle_alpha   90.00
_cell.angle_beta   90.00
_cell.angle_gamma   90.00
#
_symmetry.space_group_name_H-M   'P 1'
#
loop_
_entity.id
_entity.type
_entity.pdbx_description
1 polymer ?
#
loop_
_entity_poly.entity_id
_entity_poly.type
_entity_poly.pdbx_seq_one_letter_code
_entity_poly.pdbx_strand_id
1 'polypeptide(L)'
;MLPSITTSRTPVSAPGKMRERHRGFRPAALVSAAVGMALVLSGCAQVDTTSPSTARKEAAQGAPASLGGVDCRKAKCIALTFDAGPSENSPKLLDILKEKKVHATFFLLGKRHIEKYPQLVKRMSDEGHEVASHTWDHKILTDISDDQVRDELRRPNDAIKRITGRKPTLMRPPQGRTDANIHKICKELGLAEVLWSVTAKDYATTDSALITKRVLDQADRDGIILLHDLYAGTVPAVPGIIDALKKRGYTFVTVPQLLAPGRAEPGKVYRP
;
A
#
# COMPACT_ATOMS: atom_id res chain seq x y z
N MET A 1 23.09 51.66 24.50
CA MET A 1 23.48 51.48 25.92
C MET A 1 23.54 49.97 26.18
N LEU A 2 24.76 49.45 26.21
CA LEU A 2 25.11 48.09 26.62
C LEU A 2 25.61 48.16 28.07
N PRO A 3 25.43 47.13 28.90
CA PRO A 3 26.49 46.82 29.84
C PRO A 3 27.12 45.44 29.63
N SER A 4 28.43 45.48 29.66
CA SER A 4 29.35 44.36 29.75
C SER A 4 29.19 43.60 31.04
N ILE A 5 29.35 42.30 31.01
CA ILE A 5 29.56 41.46 32.21
C ILE A 5 30.84 40.62 32.08
N THR A 6 31.64 40.79 33.07
CA THR A 6 33.01 40.41 33.36
C THR A 6 33.17 38.88 33.59
N THR A 7 34.24 38.36 33.04
CA THR A 7 34.81 37.01 33.33
C THR A 7 35.43 36.92 34.70
N SER A 8 35.21 35.81 35.40
CA SER A 8 36.00 35.43 36.60
C SER A 8 36.56 34.02 36.38
N ARG A 9 37.88 33.97 36.31
CA ARG A 9 38.69 32.74 36.39
C ARG A 9 39.12 32.51 37.83
N THR A 10 39.15 31.28 38.28
CA THR A 10 39.95 30.82 39.43
C THR A 10 40.46 29.39 39.23
N PRO A 11 41.48 28.97 39.98
CA PRO A 11 42.64 28.32 39.31
C PRO A 11 42.80 26.83 39.65
N VAL A 12 43.69 26.23 38.87
CA VAL A 12 44.25 24.89 38.91
C VAL A 12 44.99 24.62 40.22
N SER A 13 44.85 23.41 40.76
CA SER A 13 45.79 22.83 41.72
C SER A 13 46.14 21.40 41.29
N ALA A 14 47.45 21.16 41.19
CA ALA A 14 48.09 19.90 40.81
C ALA A 14 48.77 19.25 42.06
N PRO A 15 49.60 18.21 41.97
CA PRO A 15 49.24 16.82 42.28
C PRO A 15 49.95 16.26 43.53
N GLY A 16 49.43 15.24 44.12
CA GLY A 16 50.03 14.50 45.22
C GLY A 16 50.48 13.10 44.82
N LYS A 17 51.75 12.83 45.07
CA LYS A 17 52.44 11.56 44.80
C LYS A 17 52.26 10.53 45.92
N MET A 18 52.20 9.27 45.48
CA MET A 18 52.87 8.06 46.02
C MET A 18 52.42 7.44 47.35
N ARG A 19 52.01 6.19 47.31
CA ARG A 19 52.70 5.11 47.99
C ARG A 19 52.25 3.72 47.53
N GLU A 20 53.21 2.95 46.97
CA GLU A 20 53.11 1.51 46.74
C GLU A 20 53.06 0.76 48.08
N ARG A 21 52.17 -0.25 48.12
CA ARG A 21 52.30 -1.39 49.03
C ARG A 21 51.98 -2.68 48.30
N HIS A 22 53.03 -3.46 48.05
CA HIS A 22 52.93 -4.88 47.68
C HIS A 22 52.32 -5.70 48.81
N ARG A 23 51.33 -6.51 48.51
CA ARG A 23 51.05 -7.75 49.26
C ARG A 23 50.16 -8.71 48.45
N GLY A 24 50.74 -9.89 48.17
CA GLY A 24 50.08 -11.18 48.33
C GLY A 24 49.13 -11.67 47.27
N PHE A 25 49.67 -12.41 46.30
CA PHE A 25 48.89 -13.29 45.37
C PHE A 25 48.18 -14.39 46.16
N ARG A 26 46.89 -14.52 45.97
CA ARG A 26 46.14 -15.75 46.19
C ARG A 26 45.24 -15.97 44.98
N PRO A 27 45.25 -17.14 44.31
CA PRO A 27 44.38 -17.41 43.20
C PRO A 27 42.97 -17.70 43.72
N ALA A 28 42.02 -16.87 43.39
CA ALA A 28 40.59 -17.17 43.56
C ALA A 28 40.02 -17.70 42.26
N ALA A 29 39.35 -18.83 42.34
CA ALA A 29 38.72 -19.53 41.25
C ALA A 29 37.73 -18.65 40.52
N LEU A 30 37.87 -18.54 39.18
CA LEU A 30 36.91 -17.90 38.28
C LEU A 30 35.71 -18.84 38.13
N VAL A 31 34.62 -18.52 38.80
CA VAL A 31 33.29 -19.05 38.46
C VAL A 31 32.77 -18.18 37.29
N SER A 32 32.86 -18.72 36.10
CA SER A 32 32.26 -18.11 34.90
C SER A 32 30.73 -18.24 34.97
N ALA A 33 30.05 -17.22 35.45
CA ALA A 33 28.61 -17.08 35.28
C ALA A 33 28.35 -16.67 33.83
N ALA A 34 27.98 -17.63 33.00
CA ALA A 34 27.44 -17.34 31.65
C ALA A 34 26.06 -16.71 31.83
N VAL A 35 26.01 -15.37 31.81
CA VAL A 35 24.76 -14.64 31.65
C VAL A 35 24.31 -14.82 30.19
N GLY A 36 23.38 -15.75 30.01
CA GLY A 36 22.68 -15.92 28.75
C GLY A 36 21.82 -14.67 28.46
N MET A 37 22.34 -13.78 27.64
CA MET A 37 21.61 -12.64 27.13
C MET A 37 20.61 -13.18 26.08
N ALA A 38 19.39 -13.47 26.53
CA ALA A 38 18.27 -13.75 25.63
C ALA A 38 18.00 -12.50 24.80
N LEU A 39 18.49 -12.48 23.57
CA LEU A 39 18.08 -11.53 22.54
C LEU A 39 16.60 -11.80 22.27
N VAL A 40 15.73 -11.03 22.92
CA VAL A 40 14.34 -10.90 22.52
C VAL A 40 14.36 -10.17 21.16
N LEU A 41 14.42 -10.94 20.08
CA LEU A 41 14.11 -10.44 18.75
C LEU A 41 12.64 -10.03 18.76
N SER A 42 12.38 -8.75 19.03
CA SER A 42 11.11 -8.13 18.72
C SER A 42 10.97 -8.16 17.20
N GLY A 43 10.52 -9.30 16.68
CA GLY A 43 10.13 -9.43 15.30
C GLY A 43 8.95 -8.49 15.07
N CYS A 44 9.18 -7.36 14.42
CA CYS A 44 8.12 -6.70 13.68
C CYS A 44 7.58 -7.78 12.74
N ALA A 45 6.37 -8.25 12.97
CA ALA A 45 5.71 -9.20 12.09
C ALA A 45 5.58 -8.52 10.73
N GLN A 46 6.54 -8.78 9.85
CA GLN A 46 6.43 -8.37 8.45
C GLN A 46 5.29 -9.17 7.86
N VAL A 47 4.32 -8.46 7.29
CA VAL A 47 3.24 -9.08 6.54
C VAL A 47 3.85 -9.75 5.32
N ASP A 48 3.66 -11.06 5.19
CA ASP A 48 4.09 -11.80 4.01
C ASP A 48 3.33 -11.30 2.79
N THR A 49 4.06 -10.79 1.81
CA THR A 49 3.46 -10.26 0.59
C THR A 49 3.92 -11.04 -0.64
N THR A 50 3.01 -11.26 -1.57
CA THR A 50 3.29 -11.89 -2.87
C THR A 50 3.40 -10.80 -3.94
N SER A 51 4.55 -10.75 -4.64
CA SER A 51 4.68 -9.82 -5.76
C SER A 51 3.86 -10.29 -6.97
N PRO A 52 3.41 -9.38 -7.87
CA PRO A 52 2.72 -9.78 -9.09
C PRO A 52 3.55 -10.74 -9.95
N SER A 53 4.86 -10.55 -10.02
CA SER A 53 5.76 -11.44 -10.76
C SER A 53 5.83 -12.84 -10.14
N THR A 54 5.82 -12.95 -8.81
CA THR A 54 5.77 -14.23 -8.09
C THR A 54 4.45 -14.93 -8.34
N ALA A 55 3.31 -14.25 -8.20
CA ALA A 55 1.98 -14.80 -8.49
C ALA A 55 1.89 -15.37 -9.92
N ARG A 56 2.49 -14.67 -10.90
CA ARG A 56 2.56 -15.18 -12.29
C ARG A 56 3.44 -16.41 -12.44
N LYS A 57 4.58 -16.48 -11.74
CA LYS A 57 5.49 -17.63 -11.78
C LYS A 57 4.85 -18.87 -11.16
N GLU A 58 4.20 -18.73 -10.02
CA GLU A 58 3.51 -19.82 -9.32
C GLU A 58 2.39 -20.43 -10.19
N ALA A 59 1.66 -19.58 -10.92
CA ALA A 59 0.56 -20.02 -11.78
C ALA A 59 0.97 -20.50 -13.18
N ALA A 60 2.22 -20.27 -13.61
CA ALA A 60 2.65 -20.52 -15.01
C ALA A 60 2.69 -21.99 -15.43
N GLN A 61 2.53 -22.93 -14.50
CA GLN A 61 2.46 -24.36 -14.81
C GLN A 61 1.02 -24.73 -15.26
N GLY A 62 0.68 -24.42 -16.53
CA GLY A 62 -0.50 -24.96 -17.18
C GLY A 62 -1.67 -23.99 -17.45
N ALA A 63 -1.56 -22.71 -17.15
CA ALA A 63 -2.64 -21.76 -17.37
C ALA A 63 -2.44 -20.87 -18.61
N PRO A 64 -3.52 -20.44 -19.30
CA PRO A 64 -3.42 -19.49 -20.41
C PRO A 64 -2.80 -18.17 -19.98
N ALA A 65 -1.96 -17.60 -20.82
CA ALA A 65 -1.00 -16.55 -20.51
C ALA A 65 -1.59 -15.17 -20.18
N SER A 66 -2.86 -14.91 -20.43
CA SER A 66 -3.41 -13.57 -20.31
C SER A 66 -4.91 -13.51 -19.98
N LEU A 67 -5.27 -12.62 -19.08
CA LEU A 67 -6.63 -12.09 -18.94
C LEU A 67 -6.69 -10.79 -19.74
N GLY A 68 -7.55 -10.72 -20.79
CA GLY A 68 -7.70 -9.51 -21.58
C GLY A 68 -6.60 -9.21 -22.60
N GLY A 69 -5.86 -10.22 -23.07
CA GLY A 69 -4.93 -10.09 -24.20
C GLY A 69 -3.53 -9.55 -23.89
N VAL A 70 -3.23 -9.09 -22.66
CA VAL A 70 -1.90 -8.59 -22.25
C VAL A 70 -1.13 -9.64 -21.47
N ASP A 71 0.07 -10.00 -21.94
CA ASP A 71 1.00 -10.88 -21.21
C ASP A 71 2.07 -10.05 -20.45
N CYS A 72 1.85 -9.81 -19.16
CA CYS A 72 2.76 -9.04 -18.32
C CYS A 72 4.11 -9.73 -18.03
N ARG A 73 4.29 -10.98 -18.46
CA ARG A 73 5.63 -11.62 -18.45
C ARG A 73 6.52 -11.02 -19.53
N LYS A 74 5.92 -10.52 -20.63
CA LYS A 74 6.60 -9.89 -21.77
C LYS A 74 6.46 -8.36 -21.75
N ALA A 75 5.25 -7.85 -21.53
CA ALA A 75 4.98 -6.42 -21.48
C ALA A 75 5.48 -5.79 -20.17
N LYS A 76 5.86 -4.50 -20.22
CA LYS A 76 6.18 -3.70 -19.05
C LYS A 76 4.88 -3.17 -18.43
N CYS A 77 4.19 -4.04 -17.67
CA CYS A 77 2.91 -3.71 -17.08
C CYS A 77 3.01 -2.81 -15.85
N ILE A 78 1.95 -1.99 -15.65
CA ILE A 78 1.72 -1.21 -14.43
C ILE A 78 0.21 -1.09 -14.18
N ALA A 79 -0.24 -1.15 -12.93
CA ALA A 79 -1.64 -0.98 -12.57
C ALA A 79 -1.88 0.44 -12.02
N LEU A 80 -2.86 1.14 -12.61
CA LEU A 80 -3.37 2.41 -12.10
C LEU A 80 -4.55 2.12 -11.18
N THR A 81 -4.48 2.58 -9.93
CA THR A 81 -5.53 2.30 -8.94
C THR A 81 -6.00 3.57 -8.25
N PHE A 82 -7.30 3.62 -7.91
CA PHE A 82 -7.93 4.74 -7.23
C PHE A 82 -8.68 4.25 -6.00
N ASP A 83 -8.40 4.87 -4.85
CA ASP A 83 -9.01 4.55 -3.57
C ASP A 83 -10.06 5.57 -3.16
N ALA A 84 -10.95 5.16 -2.27
CA ALA A 84 -11.93 5.99 -1.57
C ALA A 84 -12.99 6.68 -2.44
N GLY A 85 -13.09 6.34 -3.74
CA GLY A 85 -14.19 6.76 -4.62
C GLY A 85 -15.48 5.91 -4.42
N PRO A 86 -16.51 6.11 -5.28
CA PRO A 86 -16.64 7.18 -6.27
C PRO A 86 -16.82 8.56 -5.64
N SER A 87 -16.44 9.58 -6.39
CA SER A 87 -16.58 10.99 -6.01
C SER A 87 -17.26 11.81 -7.13
N GLU A 88 -17.45 13.11 -6.88
CA GLU A 88 -17.94 14.05 -7.91
C GLU A 88 -16.97 14.21 -9.08
N ASN A 89 -15.71 13.88 -8.90
CA ASN A 89 -14.68 13.93 -9.95
C ASN A 89 -14.61 12.64 -10.79
N SER A 90 -15.21 11.54 -10.33
CA SER A 90 -15.16 10.25 -11.03
C SER A 90 -15.68 10.30 -12.46
N PRO A 91 -16.74 11.06 -12.82
CA PRO A 91 -17.18 11.15 -14.21
C PRO A 91 -16.08 11.64 -15.15
N LYS A 92 -15.36 12.70 -14.75
CA LYS A 92 -14.25 13.26 -15.54
C LYS A 92 -13.07 12.29 -15.61
N LEU A 93 -12.76 11.60 -14.51
CA LEU A 93 -11.72 10.56 -14.50
C LEU A 93 -12.05 9.43 -15.50
N LEU A 94 -13.29 8.93 -15.50
CA LEU A 94 -13.73 7.87 -16.40
C LEU A 94 -13.66 8.31 -17.86
N ASP A 95 -14.03 9.55 -18.17
CA ASP A 95 -13.88 10.12 -19.52
C ASP A 95 -12.42 10.14 -19.98
N ILE A 96 -11.50 10.55 -19.11
CA ILE A 96 -10.04 10.53 -19.36
C ILE A 96 -9.55 9.11 -19.60
N LEU A 97 -9.91 8.16 -18.75
CA LEU A 97 -9.49 6.76 -18.87
C LEU A 97 -9.98 6.15 -20.19
N LYS A 98 -11.23 6.45 -20.58
CA LYS A 98 -11.82 6.03 -21.84
C LYS A 98 -11.09 6.64 -23.05
N GLU A 99 -10.85 7.95 -23.06
CA GLU A 99 -10.08 8.65 -24.09
C GLU A 99 -8.67 8.06 -24.25
N LYS A 100 -8.00 7.83 -23.12
CA LYS A 100 -6.65 7.25 -23.09
C LYS A 100 -6.62 5.75 -23.33
N LYS A 101 -7.78 5.07 -23.43
CA LYS A 101 -7.90 3.61 -23.58
C LYS A 101 -7.13 2.85 -22.48
N VAL A 102 -7.38 3.22 -21.23
CA VAL A 102 -6.74 2.64 -20.05
C VAL A 102 -7.82 2.11 -19.12
N HIS A 103 -7.68 0.84 -18.73
CA HIS A 103 -8.46 0.29 -17.62
C HIS A 103 -7.70 0.46 -16.31
N ALA A 104 -8.43 0.71 -15.22
CA ALA A 104 -7.91 0.92 -13.89
C ALA A 104 -8.60 -0.03 -12.89
N THR A 105 -8.10 -0.06 -11.65
CA THR A 105 -8.78 -0.72 -10.53
C THR A 105 -9.23 0.32 -9.52
N PHE A 106 -10.50 0.27 -9.13
CA PHE A 106 -11.11 1.18 -8.18
C PHE A 106 -11.41 0.43 -6.88
N PHE A 107 -10.81 0.87 -5.77
CA PHE A 107 -11.10 0.39 -4.42
C PHE A 107 -12.08 1.35 -3.76
N LEU A 108 -13.35 0.96 -3.72
CA LEU A 108 -14.46 1.85 -3.42
C LEU A 108 -14.88 1.78 -1.96
N LEU A 109 -15.18 2.94 -1.37
CA LEU A 109 -15.81 3.06 -0.06
C LEU A 109 -17.32 2.89 -0.14
N GLY A 110 -17.91 2.20 0.83
CA GLY A 110 -19.35 1.96 0.88
C GLY A 110 -20.15 3.19 1.21
N LYS A 111 -20.01 3.66 2.44
CA LYS A 111 -20.76 4.77 3.01
C LYS A 111 -20.40 6.11 2.33
N ARG A 112 -21.43 6.89 1.99
CA ARG A 112 -21.28 8.20 1.33
C ARG A 112 -20.70 8.17 -0.08
N HIS A 113 -20.17 7.05 -0.56
CA HIS A 113 -19.55 6.92 -1.87
C HIS A 113 -20.38 5.98 -2.77
N ILE A 114 -20.32 4.67 -2.56
CA ILE A 114 -21.15 3.71 -3.33
C ILE A 114 -22.64 4.04 -3.16
N GLU A 115 -23.07 4.38 -1.93
CA GLU A 115 -24.49 4.75 -1.67
C GLU A 115 -24.91 6.01 -2.43
N LYS A 116 -24.02 7.01 -2.50
CA LYS A 116 -24.32 8.31 -3.15
C LYS A 116 -24.23 8.23 -4.67
N TYR A 117 -23.34 7.40 -5.21
CA TYR A 117 -23.03 7.37 -6.64
C TYR A 117 -23.10 5.95 -7.23
N PRO A 118 -24.19 5.18 -7.04
CA PRO A 118 -24.30 3.81 -7.54
C PRO A 118 -24.17 3.72 -9.06
N GLN A 119 -24.63 4.76 -9.79
CA GLN A 119 -24.51 4.85 -11.25
C GLN A 119 -23.06 4.94 -11.71
N LEU A 120 -22.16 5.54 -10.92
CA LEU A 120 -20.74 5.59 -11.26
C LEU A 120 -20.06 4.24 -11.03
N VAL A 121 -20.43 3.51 -9.97
CA VAL A 121 -19.98 2.12 -9.74
C VAL A 121 -20.38 1.23 -10.92
N LYS A 122 -21.64 1.37 -11.40
CA LYS A 122 -22.11 0.65 -12.59
C LYS A 122 -21.30 1.01 -13.83
N ARG A 123 -21.07 2.32 -14.05
CA ARG A 123 -20.28 2.82 -15.17
C ARG A 123 -18.85 2.29 -15.16
N MET A 124 -18.17 2.31 -14.00
CA MET A 124 -16.82 1.73 -13.83
C MET A 124 -16.78 0.27 -14.28
N SER A 125 -17.75 -0.52 -13.82
CA SER A 125 -17.84 -1.93 -14.20
C SER A 125 -18.14 -2.15 -15.70
N ASP A 126 -19.07 -1.36 -16.27
CA ASP A 126 -19.48 -1.49 -17.69
C ASP A 126 -18.36 -1.05 -18.65
N GLU A 127 -17.54 -0.09 -18.27
CA GLU A 127 -16.38 0.37 -19.03
C GLU A 127 -15.14 -0.53 -18.85
N GLY A 128 -15.27 -1.68 -18.17
CA GLY A 128 -14.23 -2.71 -18.07
C GLY A 128 -13.17 -2.47 -17.01
N HIS A 129 -13.38 -1.52 -16.09
CA HIS A 129 -12.54 -1.34 -14.93
C HIS A 129 -12.78 -2.45 -13.89
N GLU A 130 -11.77 -2.76 -13.11
CA GLU A 130 -11.93 -3.62 -11.93
C GLU A 130 -12.52 -2.79 -10.78
N VAL A 131 -13.60 -3.31 -10.18
CA VAL A 131 -14.26 -2.69 -9.02
C VAL A 131 -14.03 -3.57 -7.80
N ALA A 132 -13.37 -3.02 -6.81
CA ALA A 132 -12.90 -3.67 -5.60
C ALA A 132 -13.36 -2.90 -4.34
N SER A 133 -13.11 -3.47 -3.17
CA SER A 133 -13.54 -2.92 -1.89
C SER A 133 -12.45 -2.11 -1.18
N HIS A 134 -12.84 -0.97 -0.58
CA HIS A 134 -11.99 -0.19 0.35
C HIS A 134 -12.66 -0.02 1.71
N THR A 135 -13.43 -1.02 2.15
CA THR A 135 -14.23 -1.02 3.37
C THR A 135 -15.53 -0.19 3.28
N TRP A 136 -16.31 -0.21 4.33
CA TRP A 136 -17.58 0.54 4.37
C TRP A 136 -17.39 2.00 4.78
N ASP A 137 -16.69 2.26 5.91
CA ASP A 137 -16.56 3.58 6.53
C ASP A 137 -15.10 3.99 6.76
N HIS A 138 -14.14 3.35 6.04
CA HIS A 138 -12.70 3.63 6.11
C HIS A 138 -12.09 3.47 7.51
N LYS A 139 -12.65 2.58 8.34
CA LYS A 139 -12.06 2.27 9.64
C LYS A 139 -10.73 1.53 9.47
N ILE A 140 -9.80 1.80 10.37
CA ILE A 140 -8.55 1.03 10.44
C ILE A 140 -8.89 -0.36 10.98
N LEU A 141 -8.75 -1.37 10.13
CA LEU A 141 -9.24 -2.71 10.43
C LEU A 141 -8.53 -3.36 11.61
N THR A 142 -7.25 -3.06 11.82
CA THR A 142 -6.47 -3.56 12.95
C THR A 142 -6.85 -2.95 14.31
N ASP A 143 -7.69 -1.91 14.31
CA ASP A 143 -8.06 -1.16 15.52
C ASP A 143 -9.52 -1.44 15.96
N ILE A 144 -10.21 -2.38 15.29
CA ILE A 144 -11.62 -2.73 15.54
C ILE A 144 -11.79 -4.24 15.74
N SER A 145 -12.95 -4.66 16.28
CA SER A 145 -13.23 -6.09 16.52
C SER A 145 -13.45 -6.86 15.22
N ASP A 146 -13.25 -8.18 15.28
CA ASP A 146 -13.44 -9.10 14.14
C ASP A 146 -14.82 -8.98 13.48
N ASP A 147 -15.87 -8.81 14.26
CA ASP A 147 -17.23 -8.65 13.73
C ASP A 147 -17.38 -7.31 13.01
N GLN A 148 -16.76 -6.26 13.53
CA GLN A 148 -16.71 -4.97 12.86
C GLN A 148 -15.88 -5.05 11.56
N VAL A 149 -14.77 -5.80 11.55
CA VAL A 149 -14.00 -6.05 10.32
C VAL A 149 -14.86 -6.77 9.28
N ARG A 150 -15.56 -7.83 9.68
CA ARG A 150 -16.47 -8.55 8.76
C ARG A 150 -17.56 -7.64 8.20
N ASP A 151 -18.12 -6.74 9.01
CA ASP A 151 -19.13 -5.79 8.54
C ASP A 151 -18.55 -4.75 7.58
N GLU A 152 -17.39 -4.18 7.90
CA GLU A 152 -16.64 -3.23 7.05
C GLU A 152 -16.31 -3.83 5.67
N LEU A 153 -16.07 -5.12 5.57
CA LEU A 153 -15.73 -5.80 4.32
C LEU A 153 -16.96 -6.34 3.58
N ARG A 154 -17.96 -6.88 4.28
CA ARG A 154 -19.13 -7.50 3.65
C ARG A 154 -20.06 -6.48 3.02
N ARG A 155 -20.37 -5.37 3.72
CA ARG A 155 -21.34 -4.36 3.26
C ARG A 155 -20.98 -3.75 1.90
N PRO A 156 -19.73 -3.25 1.66
CA PRO A 156 -19.37 -2.72 0.34
C PRO A 156 -19.38 -3.81 -0.74
N ASN A 157 -18.98 -5.04 -0.43
CA ASN A 157 -19.01 -6.15 -1.38
C ASN A 157 -20.43 -6.47 -1.83
N ASP A 158 -21.37 -6.50 -0.91
CA ASP A 158 -22.79 -6.75 -1.21
C ASP A 158 -23.38 -5.59 -2.02
N ALA A 159 -23.00 -4.35 -1.70
CA ALA A 159 -23.43 -3.17 -2.47
C ALA A 159 -22.89 -3.22 -3.90
N ILE A 160 -21.61 -3.47 -4.07
CA ILE A 160 -20.96 -3.59 -5.40
C ILE A 160 -21.62 -4.74 -6.19
N LYS A 161 -21.82 -5.90 -5.57
CA LYS A 161 -22.48 -7.05 -6.22
C LYS A 161 -23.91 -6.71 -6.68
N ARG A 162 -24.71 -6.01 -5.86
CA ARG A 162 -26.07 -5.59 -6.27
C ARG A 162 -26.04 -4.67 -7.49
N ILE A 163 -25.06 -3.78 -7.57
CA ILE A 163 -24.97 -2.77 -8.66
C ILE A 163 -24.39 -3.37 -9.94
N THR A 164 -23.33 -4.19 -9.82
CA THR A 164 -22.54 -4.67 -10.97
C THR A 164 -22.86 -6.10 -11.39
N GLY A 165 -23.55 -6.85 -10.54
CA GLY A 165 -23.77 -8.32 -10.69
C GLY A 165 -22.54 -9.15 -10.33
N ARG A 166 -21.39 -8.55 -10.02
CA ARG A 166 -20.11 -9.24 -9.72
C ARG A 166 -19.68 -8.97 -8.28
N LYS A 167 -19.33 -10.04 -7.54
CA LYS A 167 -18.78 -9.90 -6.20
C LYS A 167 -17.30 -9.53 -6.31
N PRO A 168 -16.82 -8.49 -5.59
CA PRO A 168 -15.41 -8.19 -5.50
C PRO A 168 -14.59 -9.36 -4.93
N THR A 169 -13.42 -9.59 -5.47
CA THR A 169 -12.43 -10.55 -4.95
C THR A 169 -11.20 -9.86 -4.38
N LEU A 170 -11.12 -8.55 -4.57
CA LEU A 170 -10.03 -7.71 -4.08
C LEU A 170 -10.53 -6.69 -3.06
N MET A 171 -9.68 -6.42 -2.08
CA MET A 171 -9.85 -5.31 -1.17
C MET A 171 -8.52 -4.59 -0.94
N ARG A 172 -8.57 -3.34 -0.52
CA ARG A 172 -7.40 -2.62 -0.01
C ARG A 172 -7.72 -2.14 1.39
N PRO A 173 -6.89 -2.50 2.40
CA PRO A 173 -7.12 -2.04 3.76
C PRO A 173 -6.79 -0.55 3.89
N PRO A 174 -7.59 0.23 4.64
CA PRO A 174 -7.30 1.64 4.93
C PRO A 174 -5.88 1.84 5.45
N GLN A 175 -5.17 2.83 4.87
CA GLN A 175 -3.77 3.14 5.16
C GLN A 175 -2.79 1.97 4.92
N GLY A 176 -3.21 0.88 4.27
CA GLY A 176 -2.41 -0.33 4.09
C GLY A 176 -2.17 -1.11 5.39
N ARG A 177 -2.90 -0.80 6.49
CA ARG A 177 -2.76 -1.48 7.77
C ARG A 177 -3.52 -2.80 7.76
N THR A 178 -2.77 -3.87 7.92
CA THR A 178 -3.27 -5.24 7.92
C THR A 178 -2.42 -6.12 8.84
N ASP A 179 -2.93 -7.29 9.21
CA ASP A 179 -2.27 -8.29 10.04
C ASP A 179 -2.82 -9.71 9.74
N ALA A 180 -2.27 -10.71 10.42
CA ALA A 180 -2.65 -12.10 10.23
C ALA A 180 -4.15 -12.38 10.50
N ASN A 181 -4.77 -11.63 11.41
CA ASN A 181 -6.19 -11.76 11.70
C ASN A 181 -7.05 -11.22 10.54
N ILE A 182 -6.68 -10.06 10.00
CA ILE A 182 -7.34 -9.49 8.82
C ILE A 182 -7.21 -10.43 7.61
N HIS A 183 -6.03 -11.03 7.39
CA HIS A 183 -5.81 -12.03 6.33
C HIS A 183 -6.76 -13.22 6.46
N LYS A 184 -6.95 -13.72 7.69
CA LYS A 184 -7.89 -14.81 7.97
C LYS A 184 -9.33 -14.43 7.62
N ILE A 185 -9.79 -13.25 8.05
CA ILE A 185 -11.14 -12.75 7.75
C ILE A 185 -11.30 -12.51 6.25
N CYS A 186 -10.30 -11.95 5.58
CA CYS A 186 -10.30 -11.79 4.12
C CYS A 186 -10.44 -13.15 3.41
N LYS A 187 -9.72 -14.18 3.88
CA LYS A 187 -9.82 -15.55 3.36
C LYS A 187 -11.23 -16.11 3.51
N GLU A 188 -11.85 -15.95 4.69
CA GLU A 188 -13.23 -16.37 4.97
C GLU A 188 -14.24 -15.70 4.02
N LEU A 189 -14.02 -14.42 3.68
CA LEU A 189 -14.90 -13.63 2.81
C LEU A 189 -14.61 -13.78 1.31
N GLY A 190 -13.55 -14.52 0.94
CA GLY A 190 -13.12 -14.71 -0.45
C GLY A 190 -12.40 -13.49 -1.04
N LEU A 191 -11.70 -12.71 -0.20
CA LEU A 191 -10.99 -11.49 -0.58
C LEU A 191 -9.48 -11.67 -0.52
N ALA A 192 -8.77 -11.09 -1.48
CA ALA A 192 -7.33 -10.87 -1.45
C ALA A 192 -7.04 -9.39 -1.18
N GLU A 193 -5.96 -9.14 -0.47
CA GLU A 193 -5.54 -7.79 -0.13
C GLU A 193 -4.55 -7.26 -1.16
N VAL A 194 -4.68 -5.98 -1.53
CA VAL A 194 -3.81 -5.34 -2.52
C VAL A 194 -3.22 -4.06 -1.94
N LEU A 195 -1.91 -4.05 -1.80
CA LEU A 195 -1.14 -2.86 -1.44
C LEU A 195 -0.57 -2.20 -2.70
N TRP A 196 0.41 -1.31 -2.54
CA TRP A 196 0.98 -0.52 -3.63
C TRP A 196 2.50 -0.38 -3.49
N SER A 197 3.17 -0.01 -4.57
CA SER A 197 4.58 0.35 -4.61
C SER A 197 4.80 1.82 -4.96
N VAL A 198 3.79 2.49 -5.53
CA VAL A 198 3.88 3.89 -5.97
C VAL A 198 2.80 4.71 -5.28
N THR A 199 3.18 5.78 -4.57
CA THR A 199 2.25 6.73 -3.97
C THR A 199 2.61 8.17 -4.33
N ALA A 200 1.63 8.90 -4.84
CA ALA A 200 1.80 10.32 -5.15
C ALA A 200 1.61 11.23 -3.94
N LYS A 201 1.07 10.70 -2.83
CA LYS A 201 0.61 11.49 -1.68
C LYS A 201 -0.28 12.66 -2.14
N ASP A 202 -1.21 12.36 -3.04
CA ASP A 202 -2.14 13.29 -3.68
C ASP A 202 -3.12 13.93 -2.69
N TYR A 203 -3.36 13.26 -1.56
CA TYR A 203 -4.10 13.81 -0.42
C TYR A 203 -3.39 15.00 0.28
N ALA A 204 -2.10 15.20 0.03
CA ALA A 204 -1.27 16.22 0.69
C ALA A 204 -0.93 17.40 -0.24
N THR A 205 -1.49 17.47 -1.46
CA THR A 205 -1.21 18.52 -2.42
C THR A 205 -2.30 18.65 -3.47
N THR A 206 -2.50 19.85 -3.99
CA THR A 206 -3.33 20.11 -5.18
C THR A 206 -2.52 20.32 -6.45
N ASP A 207 -1.18 20.26 -6.34
CA ASP A 207 -0.25 20.44 -7.47
C ASP A 207 -0.19 19.17 -8.33
N SER A 208 -0.88 19.18 -9.46
CA SER A 208 -0.93 18.07 -10.42
C SER A 208 0.43 17.74 -11.04
N ALA A 209 1.32 18.72 -11.20
CA ALA A 209 2.67 18.50 -11.71
C ALA A 209 3.52 17.74 -10.69
N LEU A 210 3.40 18.08 -9.40
CA LEU A 210 4.08 17.38 -8.31
C LEU A 210 3.54 15.95 -8.16
N ILE A 211 2.21 15.75 -8.26
CA ILE A 211 1.58 14.42 -8.26
C ILE A 211 2.15 13.56 -9.41
N THR A 212 2.15 14.11 -10.64
CA THR A 212 2.72 13.46 -11.82
C THR A 212 4.18 13.08 -11.58
N LYS A 213 5.00 14.03 -11.14
CA LYS A 213 6.43 13.79 -10.87
C LYS A 213 6.63 12.65 -9.88
N ARG A 214 5.92 12.65 -8.74
CA ARG A 214 6.04 11.61 -7.72
C ARG A 214 5.69 10.22 -8.23
N VAL A 215 4.68 10.10 -9.08
CA VAL A 215 4.34 8.83 -9.74
C VAL A 215 5.44 8.39 -10.67
N LEU A 216 5.93 9.29 -11.53
CA LEU A 216 6.94 8.97 -12.55
C LEU A 216 8.31 8.62 -11.96
N ASP A 217 8.66 9.18 -10.80
CA ASP A 217 9.92 8.90 -10.09
C ASP A 217 9.93 7.50 -9.44
N GLN A 218 8.75 6.98 -9.05
CA GLN A 218 8.60 5.71 -8.35
C GLN A 218 8.15 4.56 -9.26
N ALA A 219 7.67 4.89 -10.49
CA ALA A 219 7.09 3.90 -11.37
C ALA A 219 8.12 2.86 -11.82
N ASP A 220 7.82 1.60 -11.56
CA ASP A 220 8.61 0.46 -12.02
C ASP A 220 7.71 -0.62 -12.61
N ARG A 221 8.32 -1.61 -13.30
CA ARG A 221 7.61 -2.76 -13.86
C ARG A 221 6.84 -3.49 -12.77
N ASP A 222 5.61 -3.89 -13.10
CA ASP A 222 4.68 -4.57 -12.20
C ASP A 222 4.19 -3.71 -11.03
N GLY A 223 4.49 -2.40 -11.04
CA GLY A 223 4.07 -1.46 -10.02
C GLY A 223 2.55 -1.31 -9.92
N ILE A 224 2.08 -0.99 -8.72
CA ILE A 224 0.69 -0.64 -8.42
C ILE A 224 0.71 0.81 -7.91
N ILE A 225 0.07 1.71 -8.66
CA ILE A 225 0.01 3.14 -8.37
C ILE A 225 -1.22 3.44 -7.52
N LEU A 226 -1.03 4.05 -6.35
CA LEU A 226 -2.09 4.54 -5.48
C LEU A 226 -2.37 6.02 -5.76
N LEU A 227 -3.61 6.32 -6.12
CA LEU A 227 -4.21 7.66 -6.23
C LEU A 227 -5.61 7.67 -5.61
N HIS A 228 -6.23 8.86 -5.54
CA HIS A 228 -7.60 9.04 -5.06
C HIS A 228 -8.31 10.05 -5.96
N ASP A 229 -9.49 9.73 -6.47
CA ASP A 229 -10.23 10.62 -7.39
C ASP A 229 -10.94 11.80 -6.69
N LEU A 230 -10.99 11.78 -5.39
CA LEU A 230 -11.64 12.82 -4.58
C LEU A 230 -10.78 14.08 -4.36
N TYR A 231 -9.46 14.02 -4.58
CA TYR A 231 -8.60 15.19 -4.37
C TYR A 231 -8.42 16.01 -5.64
N ALA A 232 -8.47 17.34 -5.50
CA ALA A 232 -8.53 18.27 -6.61
C ALA A 232 -7.35 18.19 -7.59
N GLY A 233 -6.14 17.84 -7.10
CA GLY A 233 -4.94 17.73 -7.93
C GLY A 233 -4.84 16.43 -8.73
N THR A 234 -5.56 15.39 -8.34
CA THR A 234 -5.37 14.04 -8.87
C THR A 234 -5.90 13.90 -10.31
N VAL A 235 -7.18 14.18 -10.53
CA VAL A 235 -7.79 13.98 -11.85
C VAL A 235 -7.07 14.78 -12.94
N PRO A 236 -6.68 16.05 -12.73
CA PRO A 236 -5.86 16.79 -13.70
C PRO A 236 -4.46 16.19 -13.96
N ALA A 237 -3.87 15.44 -13.00
CA ALA A 237 -2.57 14.80 -13.18
C ALA A 237 -2.64 13.53 -14.06
N VAL A 238 -3.78 12.84 -14.09
CA VAL A 238 -3.93 11.52 -14.74
C VAL A 238 -3.53 11.50 -16.22
N PRO A 239 -3.92 12.45 -17.08
CA PRO A 239 -3.49 12.45 -18.49
C PRO A 239 -1.97 12.46 -18.63
N GLY A 240 -1.29 13.34 -17.90
CA GLY A 240 0.17 13.44 -17.93
C GLY A 240 0.88 12.18 -17.42
N ILE A 241 0.36 11.56 -16.37
CA ILE A 241 0.85 10.28 -15.85
C ILE A 241 0.74 9.19 -16.92
N ILE A 242 -0.43 9.06 -17.54
CA ILE A 242 -0.68 8.03 -18.56
C ILE A 242 0.22 8.22 -19.76
N ASP A 243 0.29 9.43 -20.31
CA ASP A 243 1.05 9.72 -21.53
C ASP A 243 2.56 9.51 -21.29
N ALA A 244 3.09 9.98 -20.16
CA ALA A 244 4.49 9.80 -19.81
C ALA A 244 4.87 8.34 -19.59
N LEU A 245 4.02 7.55 -18.91
CA LEU A 245 4.28 6.13 -18.70
C LEU A 245 4.15 5.33 -20.01
N LYS A 246 3.16 5.62 -20.84
CA LYS A 246 3.08 5.01 -22.19
C LYS A 246 4.33 5.31 -23.03
N LYS A 247 4.83 6.55 -22.99
CA LYS A 247 6.09 6.94 -23.67
C LYS A 247 7.30 6.17 -23.12
N ARG A 248 7.28 5.77 -21.83
CA ARG A 248 8.31 4.92 -21.20
C ARG A 248 8.09 3.41 -21.47
N GLY A 249 7.16 3.05 -22.35
CA GLY A 249 6.87 1.67 -22.76
C GLY A 249 6.00 0.88 -21.77
N TYR A 250 5.32 1.54 -20.83
CA TYR A 250 4.40 0.85 -19.93
C TYR A 250 3.08 0.54 -20.60
N THR A 251 2.54 -0.63 -20.26
CA THR A 251 1.18 -1.06 -20.60
C THR A 251 0.33 -1.02 -19.33
N PHE A 252 -0.74 -0.23 -19.35
CA PHE A 252 -1.67 -0.16 -18.23
C PHE A 252 -2.59 -1.38 -18.21
N VAL A 253 -2.76 -1.95 -17.02
CA VAL A 253 -3.59 -3.13 -16.77
C VAL A 253 -4.35 -2.97 -15.45
N THR A 254 -5.44 -3.72 -15.27
CA THR A 254 -6.07 -3.87 -13.95
C THR A 254 -5.24 -4.77 -13.04
N VAL A 255 -5.47 -4.74 -11.71
CA VAL A 255 -4.76 -5.62 -10.80
C VAL A 255 -4.93 -7.11 -11.14
N PRO A 256 -6.15 -7.63 -11.45
CA PRO A 256 -6.27 -9.02 -11.91
C PRO A 256 -5.46 -9.35 -13.16
N GLN A 257 -5.40 -8.43 -14.12
CA GLN A 257 -4.58 -8.60 -15.33
C GLN A 257 -3.08 -8.59 -15.01
N LEU A 258 -2.66 -7.76 -14.03
CA LEU A 258 -1.27 -7.71 -13.59
C LEU A 258 -0.82 -9.03 -12.95
N LEU A 259 -1.72 -9.74 -12.27
CA LEU A 259 -1.44 -11.04 -11.64
C LEU A 259 -1.52 -12.21 -12.63
N ALA A 260 -2.19 -12.06 -13.78
CA ALA A 260 -2.46 -13.15 -14.72
C ALA A 260 -1.16 -13.74 -15.32
N PRO A 261 -1.07 -15.10 -15.49
CA PRO A 261 -2.14 -16.10 -15.38
C PRO A 261 -2.51 -16.49 -13.93
N GLY A 262 -1.79 -16.00 -12.92
CA GLY A 262 -2.18 -16.13 -11.51
C GLY A 262 -3.52 -15.42 -11.24
N ARG A 263 -4.12 -15.79 -10.14
CA ARG A 263 -5.35 -15.16 -9.64
C ARG A 263 -5.09 -14.64 -8.24
N ALA A 264 -5.83 -13.62 -7.85
CA ALA A 264 -5.83 -13.18 -6.46
C ALA A 264 -6.42 -14.28 -5.57
N GLU A 265 -5.61 -14.82 -4.68
CA GLU A 265 -6.02 -15.88 -3.75
C GLU A 265 -6.52 -15.26 -2.44
N PRO A 266 -7.71 -15.69 -1.94
CA PRO A 266 -8.25 -15.18 -0.68
C PRO A 266 -7.28 -15.31 0.49
N GLY A 267 -7.12 -14.23 1.25
CA GLY A 267 -6.23 -14.15 2.41
C GLY A 267 -4.76 -13.88 2.07
N LYS A 268 -4.37 -13.83 0.79
CA LYS A 268 -3.02 -13.38 0.39
C LYS A 268 -2.98 -11.87 0.24
N VAL A 269 -1.81 -11.28 0.49
CA VAL A 269 -1.51 -9.87 0.31
C VAL A 269 -0.61 -9.70 -0.92
N TYR A 270 -1.05 -8.90 -1.87
CA TYR A 270 -0.29 -8.60 -3.10
C TYR A 270 0.33 -7.21 -3.00
N ARG A 271 1.65 -7.18 -3.19
CA ARG A 271 2.44 -5.95 -3.21
C ARG A 271 3.62 -6.12 -4.16
N PRO A 272 3.84 -5.14 -5.10
CA PRO A 272 5.04 -5.11 -5.94
C PRO A 272 6.33 -4.98 -5.14
#